data_f2360990bc8d882f263c5d88aa58f66e
#
_entry.id   f2360990bc8d882f263c5d88aa58f66e
#
_cell.length_a   1.000
_cell.length_b   1.000
_cell.length_c   1.000
_cell.angle_alpha   90.00
_cell.angle_beta   90.00
_cell.angle_gamma   90.00
#
_symmetry.space_group_name_H-M   'P 1'
#
loop_
_entity.id
_entity.type
_entity.pdbx_description
1 polymer ?
#
loop_
_entity_poly.entity_id
_entity_poly.type
_entity_poly.pdbx_seq_one_letter_code
_entity_poly.pdbx_strand_id
1 'polypeptide(L)'
;DGLKNAEGKPFTYDRAYFIGEQDFYIPRDENGLYKKYDGPAEDISDVIDVMTKLTPTHVVFNGAAGALTGDNALTAKVGETVMFIHAQANRDSRPHLIGGHGELVWEGGSFKDRPDTNLETWFIRGGSAGAMVYTFRQPGVYAYV
;
A
#
# COMPACT_ATOMS: atom_id res chain seq x y z
N ASP A 1 -17.25 -17.76 -9.31
CA ASP A 1 -16.24 -18.66 -8.75
C ASP A 1 -15.66 -18.22 -7.40
N GLY A 2 -15.75 -17.05 -6.90
CA GLY A 2 -15.32 -16.61 -5.57
C GLY A 2 -13.81 -16.74 -5.30
N LEU A 3 -13.36 -16.20 -4.17
CA LEU A 3 -11.99 -16.33 -3.71
C LEU A 3 -11.71 -17.74 -3.18
N LYS A 4 -10.47 -18.18 -3.34
CA LYS A 4 -9.99 -19.48 -2.84
C LYS A 4 -8.73 -19.29 -2.01
N ASN A 5 -8.63 -20.06 -0.95
CA ASN A 5 -7.40 -20.12 -0.13
C ASN A 5 -6.31 -20.98 -0.82
N ALA A 6 -5.19 -21.18 -0.13
CA ALA A 6 -4.04 -21.90 -0.67
C ALA A 6 -4.34 -23.40 -0.98
N GLU A 7 -5.35 -23.99 -0.36
CA GLU A 7 -5.83 -25.34 -0.62
C GLU A 7 -6.90 -25.42 -1.72
N GLY A 8 -7.23 -24.29 -2.35
CA GLY A 8 -8.26 -24.19 -3.38
C GLY A 8 -9.69 -24.22 -2.84
N LYS A 9 -9.89 -24.08 -1.53
CA LYS A 9 -11.23 -24.04 -0.91
C LYS A 9 -11.79 -22.63 -0.95
N PRO A 10 -13.12 -22.47 -1.09
CA PRO A 10 -13.79 -21.17 -1.03
C PRO A 10 -13.43 -20.43 0.26
N PHE A 11 -13.23 -19.13 0.13
CA PHE A 11 -12.81 -18.25 1.20
C PHE A 11 -13.63 -16.96 1.16
N THR A 12 -13.96 -16.41 2.33
CA THR A 12 -14.67 -15.15 2.50
C THR A 12 -13.93 -14.24 3.47
N TYR A 13 -14.21 -12.95 3.39
CA TYR A 13 -13.69 -11.94 4.29
C TYR A 13 -14.84 -11.03 4.75
N ASP A 14 -14.68 -10.38 5.90
CA ASP A 14 -15.70 -9.51 6.48
C ASP A 14 -15.61 -8.08 5.94
N ARG A 15 -14.40 -7.64 5.60
CA ARG A 15 -14.12 -6.26 5.22
C ARG A 15 -12.96 -6.18 4.23
N ALA A 16 -12.99 -5.19 3.34
CA ALA A 16 -11.86 -4.85 2.48
C ALA A 16 -11.46 -3.39 2.68
N TYR A 17 -10.15 -3.15 2.71
CA TYR A 17 -9.55 -1.83 2.67
C TYR A 17 -8.69 -1.66 1.43
N PHE A 18 -8.75 -0.46 0.86
CA PHE A 18 -7.96 -0.08 -0.31
C PHE A 18 -6.85 0.87 0.15
N ILE A 19 -5.62 0.50 -0.16
CA ILE A 19 -4.43 1.28 0.14
C ILE A 19 -3.75 1.59 -1.19
N GLY A 20 -3.64 2.86 -1.51
CA GLY A 20 -2.87 3.34 -2.66
C GLY A 20 -1.57 3.97 -2.16
N GLU A 21 -0.43 3.33 -2.40
CA GLU A 21 0.88 3.91 -2.10
C GLU A 21 1.39 4.70 -3.29
N GLN A 22 2.00 5.85 -3.01
CA GLN A 22 2.46 6.77 -4.03
C GLN A 22 3.68 7.54 -3.55
N ASP A 23 4.69 7.61 -4.42
CA ASP A 23 5.86 8.46 -4.25
C ASP A 23 5.64 9.82 -4.88
N PHE A 24 6.03 10.88 -4.19
CA PHE A 24 6.09 12.23 -4.74
C PHE A 24 7.54 12.73 -4.82
N TYR A 25 7.85 13.43 -5.89
CA TYR A 25 9.14 14.03 -6.19
C TYR A 25 8.92 15.52 -6.43
N ILE A 26 8.93 16.30 -5.35
CA ILE A 26 8.59 17.73 -5.39
C ILE A 26 9.87 18.54 -5.44
N PRO A 27 10.10 19.33 -6.51
CA PRO A 27 11.27 20.19 -6.63
C PRO A 27 11.32 21.27 -5.55
N ARG A 28 12.55 21.66 -5.19
CA ARG A 28 12.80 22.76 -4.27
C ARG A 28 13.57 23.87 -4.98
N ASP A 29 13.34 25.10 -4.55
CA ASP A 29 14.11 26.27 -4.98
C ASP A 29 15.47 26.36 -4.25
N GLU A 30 16.23 27.39 -4.55
CA GLU A 30 17.54 27.68 -3.96
C GLU A 30 17.50 27.90 -2.43
N ASN A 31 16.33 28.27 -1.89
CA ASN A 31 16.09 28.46 -0.46
C ASN A 31 15.59 27.19 0.23
N GLY A 32 15.43 26.07 -0.53
CA GLY A 32 14.92 24.80 -0.02
C GLY A 32 13.40 24.73 0.11
N LEU A 33 12.66 25.72 -0.36
CA LEU A 33 11.21 25.73 -0.36
C LEU A 33 10.67 24.97 -1.59
N TYR A 34 9.48 24.36 -1.47
CA TYR A 34 8.85 23.71 -2.60
C TYR A 34 8.51 24.71 -3.69
N LYS A 35 8.95 24.41 -4.92
CA LYS A 35 8.63 25.21 -6.09
C LYS A 35 7.13 25.22 -6.34
N LYS A 36 6.64 26.35 -6.85
CA LYS A 36 5.26 26.54 -7.33
C LYS A 36 5.29 26.78 -8.83
N TYR A 37 4.30 26.26 -9.51
CA TYR A 37 4.14 26.36 -10.97
C TYR A 37 2.78 26.92 -11.29
N ASP A 38 2.69 27.72 -12.34
CA ASP A 38 1.46 28.40 -12.71
C ASP A 38 0.48 27.51 -13.48
N GLY A 39 0.98 26.45 -14.10
CA GLY A 39 0.15 25.56 -14.89
C GLY A 39 0.60 24.10 -14.92
N PRO A 40 -0.28 23.20 -15.38
CA PRO A 40 0.04 21.79 -15.54
C PRO A 40 1.22 21.60 -16.50
N ALA A 41 2.09 20.65 -16.15
CA ALA A 41 3.26 20.25 -16.92
C ALA A 41 4.43 21.25 -16.96
N GLU A 42 4.34 22.41 -16.35
CA GLU A 42 5.47 23.34 -16.22
C GLU A 42 6.56 22.79 -15.27
N ASP A 43 6.21 21.86 -14.43
CA ASP A 43 7.08 21.19 -13.46
C ASP A 43 7.87 20.01 -14.03
N ILE A 44 7.56 19.54 -15.25
CA ILE A 44 8.07 18.26 -15.77
C ILE A 44 9.60 18.16 -15.72
N SER A 45 10.29 19.19 -16.19
CA SER A 45 11.76 19.20 -16.23
C SER A 45 12.35 19.10 -14.81
N ASP A 46 11.86 19.91 -13.91
CA ASP A 46 12.34 19.97 -12.53
C ASP A 46 12.01 18.67 -11.77
N VAL A 47 10.83 18.09 -12.01
CA VAL A 47 10.42 16.82 -11.40
C VAL A 47 11.30 15.67 -11.90
N ILE A 48 11.60 15.61 -13.20
CA ILE A 48 12.51 14.61 -13.76
C ILE A 48 13.89 14.70 -13.09
N ASP A 49 14.42 15.89 -12.89
CA ASP A 49 15.71 16.09 -12.22
C ASP A 49 15.69 15.56 -10.78
N VAL A 50 14.61 15.76 -10.05
CA VAL A 50 14.45 15.19 -8.70
C VAL A 50 14.31 13.68 -8.75
N MET A 51 13.53 13.15 -9.69
CA MET A 51 13.27 11.72 -9.85
C MET A 51 14.52 10.91 -10.21
N THR A 52 15.46 11.49 -10.94
CA THR A 52 16.72 10.80 -11.33
C THR A 52 17.53 10.32 -10.12
N LYS A 53 17.36 10.95 -8.97
CA LYS A 53 18.03 10.57 -7.71
C LYS A 53 17.34 9.38 -7.01
N LEU A 54 16.16 8.96 -7.46
CA LEU A 54 15.36 7.87 -6.89
C LEU A 54 15.08 8.03 -5.38
N THR A 55 15.10 9.25 -4.88
CA THR A 55 14.78 9.57 -3.48
C THR A 55 13.53 10.44 -3.45
N PRO A 56 12.37 9.87 -3.15
CA PRO A 56 11.12 10.63 -3.09
C PRO A 56 11.15 11.66 -1.96
N THR A 57 10.46 12.75 -2.15
CA THR A 57 10.23 13.75 -1.08
C THR A 57 9.19 13.28 -0.09
N HIS A 58 8.20 12.52 -0.56
CA HIS A 58 7.14 11.92 0.24
C HIS A 58 6.80 10.53 -0.31
N VAL A 59 6.54 9.61 0.59
CA VAL A 59 5.86 8.34 0.31
C VAL A 59 4.60 8.35 1.16
N VAL A 60 3.44 8.20 0.53
CA VAL A 60 2.16 8.36 1.22
C VAL A 60 1.19 7.25 0.87
N PHE A 61 0.31 6.95 1.81
CA PHE A 61 -0.89 6.15 1.57
C PHE A 61 -2.08 7.06 1.30
N ASN A 62 -2.88 6.72 0.32
CA ASN A 62 -4.13 7.40 -0.04
C ASN A 62 -3.99 8.93 -0.19
N GLY A 63 -2.86 9.37 -0.75
CA GLY A 63 -2.66 10.73 -1.26
C GLY A 63 -2.15 11.76 -0.25
N ALA A 64 -1.99 11.43 1.03
CA ALA A 64 -1.49 12.39 2.01
C ALA A 64 -0.69 11.73 3.13
N ALA A 65 0.29 12.43 3.68
CA ALA A 65 0.99 11.98 4.88
C ALA A 65 0.00 11.84 6.05
N GLY A 66 -0.01 10.68 6.68
CA GLY A 66 -0.90 10.39 7.80
C GLY A 66 -2.38 10.20 7.43
N ALA A 67 -2.72 10.03 6.15
CA ALA A 67 -4.12 9.89 5.70
C ALA A 67 -4.89 8.77 6.40
N LEU A 68 -4.21 7.71 6.81
CA LEU A 68 -4.80 6.53 7.47
C LEU A 68 -4.33 6.39 8.93
N THR A 69 -4.08 7.49 9.62
CA THR A 69 -3.61 7.50 11.02
C THR A 69 -4.51 8.35 11.91
N GLY A 70 -4.35 8.24 13.23
CA GLY A 70 -5.16 8.98 14.20
C GLY A 70 -6.65 8.65 14.07
N ASP A 71 -7.48 9.66 13.97
CA ASP A 71 -8.93 9.51 13.85
C ASP A 71 -9.36 8.85 12.52
N ASN A 72 -8.48 8.84 11.52
CA ASN A 72 -8.70 8.20 10.23
C ASN A 72 -8.10 6.78 10.14
N ALA A 73 -7.58 6.24 11.25
CA ALA A 73 -7.03 4.91 11.26
C ALA A 73 -8.08 3.87 10.85
N LEU A 74 -7.65 2.90 10.05
CA LEU A 74 -8.50 1.77 9.68
C LEU A 74 -8.80 0.94 10.93
N THR A 75 -10.00 0.39 11.00
CA THR A 75 -10.47 -0.35 12.18
C THR A 75 -10.98 -1.73 11.83
N ALA A 76 -10.77 -2.69 12.70
CA ALA A 76 -11.36 -4.01 12.63
C ALA A 76 -11.75 -4.49 14.04
N LYS A 77 -12.69 -5.42 14.11
CA LYS A 77 -13.04 -6.10 15.35
C LYS A 77 -12.20 -7.37 15.49
N VAL A 78 -11.96 -7.78 16.73
CA VAL A 78 -11.38 -9.10 16.98
C VAL A 78 -12.28 -10.18 16.38
N GLY A 79 -11.71 -11.08 15.62
CA GLY A 79 -12.39 -12.13 14.85
C GLY A 79 -12.69 -11.76 13.41
N GLU A 80 -12.66 -10.49 13.02
CA GLU A 80 -12.86 -10.10 11.61
C GLU A 80 -11.66 -10.49 10.76
N THR A 81 -11.96 -11.02 9.59
CA THR A 81 -11.01 -11.26 8.51
C THR A 81 -11.05 -10.09 7.54
N VAL A 82 -9.94 -9.41 7.40
CA VAL A 82 -9.83 -8.19 6.57
C VAL A 82 -8.94 -8.46 5.38
N MET A 83 -9.40 -8.03 4.21
CA MET A 83 -8.61 -8.00 2.99
C MET A 83 -8.03 -6.59 2.79
N PHE A 84 -6.73 -6.50 2.60
CA PHE A 84 -6.05 -5.28 2.18
C PHE A 84 -5.72 -5.39 0.69
N ILE A 85 -6.26 -4.49 -0.10
CA ILE A 85 -5.99 -4.37 -1.53
C ILE A 85 -5.02 -3.21 -1.69
N HIS A 86 -3.79 -3.50 -2.12
CA HIS A 86 -2.73 -2.52 -2.22
C HIS A 86 -2.43 -2.23 -3.70
N ALA A 87 -2.62 -0.98 -4.10
CA ALA A 87 -2.22 -0.47 -5.41
C ALA A 87 -0.94 0.35 -5.25
N GLN A 88 0.08 -0.02 -6.02
CA GLN A 88 1.39 0.60 -5.96
C GLN A 88 1.62 1.49 -7.18
N ALA A 89 1.78 2.78 -6.96
CA ALA A 89 2.16 3.72 -7.98
C ALA A 89 3.67 4.04 -7.91
N ASN A 90 4.29 4.23 -9.06
CA ASN A 90 5.68 4.58 -9.30
C ASN A 90 6.65 3.43 -9.01
N ARG A 91 7.15 3.32 -7.79
CA ARG A 91 8.22 2.41 -7.39
C ARG A 91 7.69 1.18 -6.70
N ASP A 92 8.54 0.15 -6.62
CA ASP A 92 8.24 -1.06 -5.87
C ASP A 92 8.09 -0.78 -4.38
N SER A 93 7.22 -1.52 -3.73
CA SER A 93 7.03 -1.50 -2.28
C SER A 93 7.08 -2.89 -1.68
N ARG A 94 7.28 -2.93 -0.37
CA ARG A 94 7.35 -4.16 0.41
C ARG A 94 6.47 -4.02 1.64
N PRO A 95 5.15 -4.14 1.46
CA PRO A 95 4.22 -4.00 2.57
C PRO A 95 4.48 -5.04 3.66
N HIS A 96 4.26 -4.59 4.90
CA HIS A 96 4.40 -5.39 6.10
C HIS A 96 3.32 -5.01 7.10
N LEU A 97 2.73 -6.00 7.76
CA LEU A 97 1.79 -5.78 8.85
C LEU A 97 2.48 -6.03 10.19
N ILE A 98 2.81 -4.96 10.90
CA ILE A 98 3.33 -5.09 12.27
C ILE A 98 2.19 -5.56 13.19
N GLY A 99 2.40 -6.71 13.81
CA GLY A 99 1.41 -7.36 14.68
C GLY A 99 0.80 -8.63 14.10
N GLY A 100 1.11 -8.95 12.83
CA GLY A 100 0.65 -10.20 12.18
C GLY A 100 1.33 -10.46 10.86
N HIS A 101 1.13 -11.65 10.31
CA HIS A 101 1.59 -12.01 8.97
C HIS A 101 0.43 -12.00 8.00
N GLY A 102 0.69 -11.74 6.73
CA GLY A 102 -0.27 -11.96 5.66
C GLY A 102 -0.64 -13.44 5.58
N GLU A 103 -1.84 -13.80 6.00
CA GLU A 103 -2.29 -15.20 6.01
C GLU A 103 -2.43 -15.77 4.60
N LEU A 104 -2.98 -14.96 3.69
CA LEU A 104 -3.06 -15.21 2.26
C LEU A 104 -2.58 -13.98 1.53
N VAL A 105 -1.67 -14.12 0.58
CA VAL A 105 -1.06 -13.01 -0.14
C VAL A 105 -1.05 -13.29 -1.65
N TRP A 106 -1.54 -12.33 -2.42
CA TRP A 106 -1.51 -12.34 -3.89
C TRP A 106 -0.63 -11.18 -4.37
N GLU A 107 0.68 -11.38 -4.38
CA GLU A 107 1.65 -10.35 -4.81
C GLU A 107 1.46 -9.90 -6.26
N GLY A 108 1.05 -10.83 -7.12
CA GLY A 108 0.80 -10.57 -8.53
C GLY A 108 -0.55 -9.92 -8.84
N GLY A 109 -1.42 -9.73 -7.84
CA GLY A 109 -2.74 -9.11 -8.00
C GLY A 109 -3.79 -9.97 -8.71
N SER A 110 -3.50 -11.23 -8.99
CA SER A 110 -4.43 -12.16 -9.64
C SER A 110 -5.03 -13.12 -8.63
N PHE A 111 -6.31 -13.00 -8.34
CA PHE A 111 -7.05 -13.94 -7.48
C PHE A 111 -7.29 -15.33 -8.12
N LYS A 112 -6.86 -15.52 -9.36
CA LYS A 112 -6.84 -16.84 -10.02
C LYS A 112 -5.62 -17.65 -9.61
N ASP A 113 -4.57 -16.97 -9.17
CA ASP A 113 -3.36 -17.61 -8.70
C ASP A 113 -3.56 -18.15 -7.29
N ARG A 114 -2.83 -19.21 -6.97
CA ARG A 114 -2.77 -19.68 -5.60
C ARG A 114 -2.07 -18.64 -4.73
N PRO A 115 -2.66 -18.19 -3.61
CA PRO A 115 -1.98 -17.27 -2.72
C PRO A 115 -0.79 -17.91 -2.02
N ASP A 116 0.23 -17.13 -1.75
CA ASP A 116 1.24 -17.44 -0.75
C ASP A 116 0.64 -17.36 0.65
N THR A 117 1.27 -17.99 1.62
CA THR A 117 0.74 -18.08 2.98
C THR A 117 1.76 -17.66 4.02
N ASN A 118 1.28 -16.99 5.05
CA ASN A 118 2.05 -16.65 6.24
C ASN A 118 3.30 -15.80 5.94
N LEU A 119 3.16 -14.81 5.06
CA LEU A 119 4.26 -13.91 4.74
C LEU A 119 4.34 -12.77 5.75
N GLU A 120 5.53 -12.52 6.25
CA GLU A 120 5.85 -11.36 7.09
C GLU A 120 5.84 -10.06 6.25
N THR A 121 6.44 -10.12 5.08
CA THR A 121 6.56 -9.04 4.12
C THR A 121 6.34 -9.60 2.72
N TRP A 122 5.72 -8.84 1.83
CA TRP A 122 5.49 -9.24 0.44
C TRP A 122 5.89 -8.14 -0.53
N PHE A 123 5.98 -8.46 -1.80
CA PHE A 123 6.51 -7.56 -2.81
C PHE A 123 5.41 -7.11 -3.77
N ILE A 124 5.21 -5.80 -3.87
CA ILE A 124 4.32 -5.19 -4.86
C ILE A 124 5.15 -4.37 -5.84
N ARG A 125 5.10 -4.77 -7.10
CA ARG A 125 5.82 -4.09 -8.18
C ARG A 125 5.23 -2.71 -8.43
N GLY A 126 6.06 -1.75 -8.80
CA GLY A 126 5.62 -0.43 -9.24
C GLY A 126 4.62 -0.53 -10.40
N GLY A 127 3.52 0.21 -10.33
CA GLY A 127 2.44 0.17 -11.31
C GLY A 127 1.56 -1.08 -11.25
N SER A 128 1.69 -1.89 -10.20
CA SER A 128 0.92 -3.12 -9.98
C SER A 128 0.02 -3.00 -8.75
N ALA A 129 -0.71 -4.05 -8.47
CA ALA A 129 -1.49 -4.19 -7.26
C ALA A 129 -1.34 -5.61 -6.69
N GLY A 130 -1.59 -5.75 -5.40
CA GLY A 130 -1.64 -7.03 -4.71
C GLY A 130 -2.73 -7.03 -3.65
N ALA A 131 -2.91 -8.15 -3.02
CA ALA A 131 -3.84 -8.26 -1.91
C ALA A 131 -3.28 -9.14 -0.80
N MET A 132 -3.67 -8.84 0.42
CA MET A 132 -3.33 -9.60 1.61
C MET A 132 -4.55 -9.76 2.49
N VAL A 133 -4.65 -10.87 3.19
CA VAL A 133 -5.71 -11.15 4.15
C VAL A 133 -5.12 -11.44 5.51
N TYR A 134 -5.73 -10.87 6.53
CA TYR A 134 -5.41 -11.13 7.93
C TYR A 134 -6.65 -11.18 8.81
N THR A 135 -6.70 -12.16 9.72
CA THR A 135 -7.74 -12.26 10.74
C THR A 135 -7.24 -11.70 12.06
N PHE A 136 -7.85 -10.63 12.54
CA PHE A 136 -7.46 -9.98 13.79
C PHE A 136 -7.86 -10.82 15.01
N ARG A 137 -6.90 -11.46 15.66
CA ARG A 137 -7.14 -12.37 16.80
C ARG A 137 -7.01 -11.74 18.17
N GLN A 138 -6.41 -10.56 18.23
CA GLN A 138 -6.15 -9.84 19.48
C GLN A 138 -6.47 -8.36 19.31
N PRO A 139 -6.96 -7.69 20.38
CA PRO A 139 -7.09 -6.24 20.36
C PRO A 139 -5.70 -5.59 20.40
N GLY A 140 -5.55 -4.42 19.82
CA GLY A 140 -4.30 -3.68 19.83
C GLY A 140 -4.17 -2.72 18.66
N VAL A 141 -3.02 -2.06 18.60
CA VAL A 141 -2.62 -1.22 17.48
C VAL A 141 -1.74 -2.06 16.56
N TYR A 142 -2.12 -2.09 15.31
CA TYR A 142 -1.37 -2.70 14.22
C TYR A 142 -0.86 -1.60 13.29
N ALA A 143 0.28 -1.77 12.68
CA ALA A 143 0.76 -0.83 11.68
C ALA A 143 0.96 -1.55 10.34
N TYR A 144 0.33 -1.01 9.31
CA TYR A 144 0.60 -1.40 7.93
C TYR A 144 1.63 -0.42 7.36
N VAL A 145 2.82 -0.89 7.05
CA VAL A 145 3.98 -0.08 6.67
C VAL A 145 4.64 -0.60 5.39
#